data_039f865c45c21f0883c18edc31a522d6
#
_entry.id   039f865c45c21f0883c18edc31a522d6
#
_cell.length_a   1.000
_cell.length_b   1.000
_cell.length_c   1.000
_cell.angle_alpha   90.00
_cell.angle_beta   90.00
_cell.angle_gamma   90.00
#
_symmetry.space_group_name_H-M   'P 1'
#
loop_
_entity.id
_entity.type
_entity.pdbx_description
1 polymer ?
#
loop_
_entity_poly.entity_id
_entity_poly.type
_entity_poly.pdbx_seq_one_letter_code
_entity_poly.pdbx_strand_id
1 'polypeptide(L)'
;MTNPKKIPKSRVRRRGIRSLEKAKRKTTKTPTVISPNNLKRNRPRRNPSNLTYSSVIPIFKGKTVYVIGGGPSLQGFNWNSLSNKSVIAINKSFMSIPTAQVIYWTDARFYRWYKKDIDASNAVKYTINSGAPYTNDVRLLKKGIRHGLETDNRSLAHGDNSGYAAINLAYHLGATRIVLLGFDMGGNGNKTHFHDGYPVNPTSKHIYEKRFVVSFPHIAEELKKKGIKVYNASERSTLTCFTKISLEKSLSL
;
A
#
# COMPACT_ATOMS: atom_id res chain seq x y z
N MET A 1 -63.89 -21.73 -41.12
CA MET A 1 -64.19 -21.58 -42.57
C MET A 1 -63.77 -20.18 -43.01
N THR A 2 -63.14 -20.11 -44.12
CA THR A 2 -62.66 -18.97 -44.93
C THR A 2 -61.28 -18.43 -44.66
N ASN A 3 -60.44 -18.77 -45.59
CA ASN A 3 -59.05 -18.40 -45.78
C ASN A 3 -58.96 -17.04 -46.53
N PRO A 4 -58.13 -16.09 -46.16
CA PRO A 4 -57.88 -14.89 -46.99
C PRO A 4 -56.61 -14.98 -47.80
N LYS A 5 -56.74 -14.53 -49.00
CA LYS A 5 -55.89 -14.51 -50.20
C LYS A 5 -54.54 -13.83 -50.05
N LYS A 6 -53.55 -14.44 -50.68
CA LYS A 6 -52.21 -13.87 -51.00
C LYS A 6 -52.30 -12.67 -51.94
N ILE A 7 -51.53 -11.61 -51.67
CA ILE A 7 -51.28 -10.46 -52.52
C ILE A 7 -49.80 -10.51 -53.01
N PRO A 8 -49.50 -10.24 -54.28
CA PRO A 8 -48.18 -10.47 -54.87
C PRO A 8 -47.22 -9.29 -54.65
N LYS A 9 -45.93 -9.62 -54.50
CA LYS A 9 -44.83 -8.68 -54.34
C LYS A 9 -44.47 -8.02 -55.69
N SER A 10 -44.56 -6.68 -55.77
CA SER A 10 -44.03 -5.88 -56.86
C SER A 10 -42.51 -5.65 -56.68
N ARG A 11 -41.74 -6.00 -57.73
CA ARG A 11 -40.33 -5.67 -57.88
C ARG A 11 -40.19 -4.16 -58.22
N VAL A 12 -39.57 -3.40 -57.34
CA VAL A 12 -39.07 -2.07 -57.66
C VAL A 12 -37.56 -2.14 -57.87
N ARG A 13 -37.12 -1.81 -59.08
CA ARG A 13 -35.71 -1.70 -59.49
C ARG A 13 -35.01 -0.57 -58.76
N ARG A 14 -34.02 -0.88 -57.94
CA ARG A 14 -33.05 0.13 -57.44
C ARG A 14 -31.94 0.31 -58.48
N ARG A 15 -31.97 1.39 -59.17
CA ARG A 15 -30.82 1.96 -59.91
C ARG A 15 -30.51 3.32 -59.30
N GLY A 16 -29.20 3.53 -58.93
CA GLY A 16 -28.59 4.84 -58.86
C GLY A 16 -28.62 5.49 -57.48
N ILE A 17 -27.69 5.19 -56.61
CA ILE A 17 -26.97 6.17 -55.74
C ILE A 17 -25.62 5.48 -55.38
N ARG A 18 -24.68 5.55 -56.30
CA ARG A 18 -23.26 5.29 -56.07
C ARG A 18 -22.53 6.55 -56.50
N SER A 19 -22.43 7.54 -55.60
CA SER A 19 -21.40 8.61 -55.69
C SER A 19 -21.69 9.73 -54.67
N LEU A 20 -21.49 9.54 -53.38
CA LEU A 20 -21.33 10.63 -52.40
C LEU A 20 -20.82 10.17 -51.02
N GLU A 21 -20.24 8.98 -50.88
CA GLU A 21 -19.64 8.54 -49.63
C GLU A 21 -18.11 8.32 -49.69
N LYS A 22 -17.42 9.26 -50.33
CA LYS A 22 -15.94 9.27 -50.36
C LYS A 22 -15.35 10.58 -49.89
N ALA A 23 -15.87 11.14 -48.80
CA ALA A 23 -15.20 12.27 -48.13
C ALA A 23 -15.73 12.39 -46.71
N LYS A 24 -15.09 11.74 -45.75
CA LYS A 24 -14.99 12.10 -44.33
C LYS A 24 -14.65 10.87 -43.45
N ARG A 25 -13.55 10.18 -43.76
CA ARG A 25 -12.81 9.45 -42.75
C ARG A 25 -11.65 10.34 -42.27
N LYS A 26 -11.95 11.31 -41.43
CA LYS A 26 -10.93 11.87 -40.51
C LYS A 26 -10.64 10.80 -39.48
N THR A 27 -9.48 10.22 -39.57
CA THR A 27 -8.91 9.30 -38.59
C THR A 27 -8.76 10.05 -37.29
N THR A 28 -9.69 9.86 -36.37
CA THR A 28 -9.45 10.16 -34.95
C THR A 28 -8.41 9.15 -34.46
N LYS A 29 -7.16 9.59 -34.35
CA LYS A 29 -6.12 8.81 -33.67
C LYS A 29 -6.58 8.63 -32.22
N THR A 30 -6.98 7.43 -31.88
CA THR A 30 -7.18 6.99 -30.49
C THR A 30 -5.88 7.27 -29.73
N PRO A 31 -5.90 7.91 -28.55
CA PRO A 31 -4.68 8.11 -27.77
C PRO A 31 -4.09 6.74 -27.46
N THR A 32 -2.87 6.51 -27.89
CA THR A 32 -2.12 5.30 -27.57
C THR A 32 -1.95 5.25 -26.04
N VAL A 33 -2.66 4.35 -25.38
CA VAL A 33 -2.46 4.06 -23.97
C VAL A 33 -1.05 3.53 -23.83
N ILE A 34 -0.14 4.37 -23.32
CA ILE A 34 1.24 3.98 -23.06
C ILE A 34 1.21 2.95 -21.93
N SER A 35 1.51 1.70 -22.27
CA SER A 35 1.62 0.62 -21.30
C SER A 35 2.58 1.01 -20.15
N PRO A 36 2.21 0.80 -18.88
CA PRO A 36 3.06 1.13 -17.73
C PRO A 36 4.44 0.45 -17.76
N ASN A 37 4.62 -0.59 -18.57
CA ASN A 37 5.87 -1.34 -18.69
C ASN A 37 6.95 -0.62 -19.52
N ASN A 38 6.61 0.35 -20.36
CA ASN A 38 7.58 1.09 -21.17
C ASN A 38 8.30 2.23 -20.41
N LEU A 39 7.88 2.56 -19.18
CA LEU A 39 8.54 3.56 -18.33
C LEU A 39 9.81 3.05 -17.63
N LYS A 40 10.21 1.77 -17.85
CA LYS A 40 11.35 1.16 -17.15
C LYS A 40 12.72 1.45 -17.78
N ARG A 41 12.82 2.12 -18.91
CA ARG A 41 14.03 1.99 -19.74
C ARG A 41 15.06 3.12 -19.72
N ASN A 42 14.93 4.26 -19.07
CA ASN A 42 16.03 5.25 -19.09
C ASN A 42 16.02 6.21 -17.89
N ARG A 43 16.18 5.68 -16.67
CA ARG A 43 16.52 6.56 -15.55
C ARG A 43 17.89 6.18 -15.00
N PRO A 44 18.80 7.13 -14.83
CA PRO A 44 20.09 6.85 -14.20
C PRO A 44 19.82 6.27 -12.81
N ARG A 45 20.30 5.06 -12.55
CA ARG A 45 20.35 4.52 -11.19
C ARG A 45 21.23 5.47 -10.39
N ARG A 46 20.72 6.02 -9.28
CA ARG A 46 21.60 6.72 -8.33
C ARG A 46 22.73 5.78 -7.99
N ASN A 47 23.97 6.28 -8.11
CA ASN A 47 25.14 5.50 -7.73
C ASN A 47 25.03 5.17 -6.24
N PRO A 48 25.05 3.88 -5.82
CA PRO A 48 24.93 3.48 -4.43
C PRO A 48 25.96 4.13 -3.50
N SER A 49 27.12 4.51 -4.04
CA SER A 49 28.20 5.15 -3.28
C SER A 49 27.88 6.56 -2.75
N ASN A 50 26.82 7.22 -3.26
CA ASN A 50 26.45 8.59 -2.86
C ASN A 50 25.16 8.67 -2.04
N LEU A 51 24.65 7.54 -1.51
CA LEU A 51 23.45 7.54 -0.69
C LEU A 51 23.80 7.86 0.76
N THR A 52 23.29 8.98 1.26
CA THR A 52 23.31 9.29 2.70
C THR A 52 22.12 8.61 3.38
N TYR A 53 22.40 7.75 4.35
CA TYR A 53 21.37 7.09 5.14
C TYR A 53 21.16 7.86 6.46
N SER A 54 19.88 8.08 6.78
CA SER A 54 19.46 8.68 8.03
C SER A 54 19.49 7.66 9.17
N SER A 55 19.46 8.16 10.42
CA SER A 55 19.16 7.37 11.60
C SER A 55 17.75 7.66 12.12
N VAL A 56 17.12 6.70 12.76
CA VAL A 56 15.82 6.88 13.41
C VAL A 56 16.01 7.55 14.76
N ILE A 57 15.23 8.61 15.00
CA ILE A 57 15.19 9.31 16.30
C ILE A 57 14.02 8.71 17.11
N PRO A 58 14.20 8.29 18.38
CA PRO A 58 13.18 7.58 19.16
C PRO A 58 12.10 8.51 19.73
N ILE A 59 11.28 9.11 18.86
CA ILE A 59 10.20 10.06 19.20
C ILE A 59 9.02 9.42 19.97
N PHE A 60 8.96 8.09 20.02
CA PHE A 60 7.89 7.32 20.69
C PHE A 60 8.42 6.54 21.91
N LYS A 61 9.53 6.99 22.51
CA LYS A 61 10.16 6.32 23.66
C LYS A 61 9.14 6.06 24.78
N GLY A 62 9.00 4.80 25.17
CA GLY A 62 8.11 4.36 26.26
C GLY A 62 6.62 4.31 25.90
N LYS A 63 6.23 4.60 24.65
CA LYS A 63 4.82 4.71 24.24
C LYS A 63 4.27 3.42 23.63
N THR A 64 2.93 3.34 23.63
CA THR A 64 2.20 2.44 22.71
C THR A 64 2.17 3.08 21.33
N VAL A 65 2.61 2.33 20.30
CA VAL A 65 2.65 2.79 18.92
C VAL A 65 1.68 1.99 18.07
N TYR A 66 0.80 2.70 17.36
CA TYR A 66 -0.17 2.12 16.44
C TYR A 66 0.43 2.10 15.04
N VAL A 67 0.58 0.91 14.49
CA VAL A 67 1.09 0.70 13.12
C VAL A 67 -0.09 0.35 12.22
N ILE A 68 -0.40 1.25 11.28
CA ILE A 68 -1.62 1.17 10.49
C ILE A 68 -1.31 0.68 9.09
N GLY A 69 -1.76 -0.54 8.80
CA GLY A 69 -1.71 -1.15 7.47
C GLY A 69 -2.88 -0.72 6.57
N GLY A 70 -3.04 -1.44 5.46
CA GLY A 70 -4.09 -1.17 4.48
C GLY A 70 -5.25 -2.17 4.50
N GLY A 71 -5.28 -3.12 5.44
CA GLY A 71 -6.20 -4.25 5.41
C GLY A 71 -7.68 -3.88 5.49
N PRO A 72 -8.57 -4.69 4.87
CA PRO A 72 -10.00 -4.40 4.78
C PRO A 72 -10.75 -4.41 6.12
N SER A 73 -10.15 -4.93 7.20
CA SER A 73 -10.69 -4.82 8.57
C SER A 73 -10.88 -3.39 9.04
N LEU A 74 -10.23 -2.41 8.37
CA LEU A 74 -10.38 -0.98 8.67
C LEU A 74 -11.50 -0.30 7.87
N GLN A 75 -12.31 -1.04 7.13
CA GLN A 75 -13.47 -0.47 6.44
C GLN A 75 -14.44 0.14 7.46
N GLY A 76 -14.75 1.43 7.32
CA GLY A 76 -15.64 2.15 8.26
C GLY A 76 -14.99 2.50 9.62
N PHE A 77 -13.67 2.34 9.76
CA PHE A 77 -12.97 2.69 11.00
C PHE A 77 -13.09 4.18 11.33
N ASN A 78 -13.35 4.50 12.59
CA ASN A 78 -13.36 5.89 13.08
C ASN A 78 -11.93 6.40 13.31
N TRP A 79 -11.37 7.09 12.33
CA TRP A 79 -9.99 7.58 12.35
C TRP A 79 -9.73 8.60 13.48
N ASN A 80 -10.75 9.31 13.96
CA ASN A 80 -10.61 10.26 15.08
C ASN A 80 -10.20 9.55 16.38
N SER A 81 -10.44 8.26 16.53
CA SER A 81 -9.99 7.48 17.69
C SER A 81 -8.47 7.38 17.82
N LEU A 82 -7.73 7.73 16.75
CA LEU A 82 -6.27 7.74 16.72
C LEU A 82 -5.66 9.15 16.92
N SER A 83 -6.44 10.21 17.07
CA SER A 83 -5.96 11.61 17.10
C SER A 83 -4.90 11.88 18.18
N ASN A 84 -5.01 11.22 19.34
CA ASN A 84 -4.10 11.37 20.48
C ASN A 84 -3.14 10.17 20.64
N LYS A 85 -3.02 9.31 19.61
CA LYS A 85 -2.16 8.13 19.65
C LYS A 85 -0.85 8.37 18.88
N SER A 86 0.19 7.61 19.23
CA SER A 86 1.44 7.59 18.45
C SER A 86 1.25 6.67 17.25
N VAL A 87 1.26 7.22 16.03
CA VAL A 87 0.84 6.52 14.82
C VAL A 87 1.95 6.48 13.77
N ILE A 88 2.19 5.28 13.23
CA ILE A 88 2.91 5.03 11.99
C ILE A 88 1.89 4.62 10.92
N ALA A 89 1.70 5.44 9.91
CA ALA A 89 0.84 5.13 8.77
C ALA A 89 1.65 4.51 7.62
N ILE A 90 1.24 3.34 7.17
CA ILE A 90 1.91 2.62 6.09
C ILE A 90 1.24 2.90 4.76
N ASN A 91 2.01 3.30 3.76
CA ASN A 91 1.53 3.55 2.41
C ASN A 91 0.30 4.49 2.43
N LYS A 92 -0.78 4.17 1.71
CA LYS A 92 -1.95 5.04 1.53
C LYS A 92 -2.77 5.30 2.81
N SER A 93 -2.54 4.55 3.90
CA SER A 93 -3.29 4.78 5.15
C SER A 93 -3.06 6.19 5.73
N PHE A 94 -1.93 6.87 5.43
CA PHE A 94 -1.68 8.23 5.89
C PHE A 94 -2.74 9.24 5.41
N MET A 95 -3.35 9.00 4.26
CA MET A 95 -4.39 9.90 3.72
C MET A 95 -5.66 9.90 4.56
N SER A 96 -5.91 8.83 5.31
CA SER A 96 -7.04 8.73 6.24
C SER A 96 -6.68 9.21 7.65
N ILE A 97 -5.39 9.44 7.95
CA ILE A 97 -4.91 9.78 9.29
C ILE A 97 -3.99 11.01 9.20
N PRO A 98 -4.54 12.21 8.99
CA PRO A 98 -3.73 13.43 8.86
C PRO A 98 -2.92 13.75 10.13
N THR A 99 -3.28 13.17 11.28
CA THR A 99 -2.58 13.30 12.56
C THR A 99 -1.46 12.29 12.77
N ALA A 100 -1.21 11.39 11.80
CA ALA A 100 -0.10 10.44 11.89
C ALA A 100 1.24 11.19 11.99
N GLN A 101 2.06 10.85 12.97
CA GLN A 101 3.37 11.47 13.15
C GLN A 101 4.45 10.89 12.25
N VAL A 102 4.25 9.67 11.74
CA VAL A 102 5.19 8.98 10.87
C VAL A 102 4.48 8.36 9.69
N ILE A 103 5.04 8.56 8.50
CA ILE A 103 4.64 7.86 7.27
C ILE A 103 5.79 6.93 6.86
N TYR A 104 5.45 5.70 6.51
CA TYR A 104 6.41 4.71 6.03
C TYR A 104 5.94 4.03 4.73
N TRP A 105 6.86 3.82 3.81
CA TRP A 105 6.63 3.03 2.59
C TRP A 105 7.90 2.32 2.14
N THR A 106 7.74 1.25 1.35
CA THR A 106 8.85 0.48 0.77
C THR A 106 8.92 0.60 -0.76
N ASP A 107 7.79 0.80 -1.43
CA ASP A 107 7.75 0.85 -2.90
C ASP A 107 7.95 2.30 -3.40
N ALA A 108 9.02 2.51 -4.20
CA ALA A 108 9.27 3.82 -4.81
C ALA A 108 8.13 4.30 -5.73
N ARG A 109 7.32 3.38 -6.28
CA ARG A 109 6.14 3.75 -7.08
C ARG A 109 5.11 4.46 -6.22
N PHE A 110 4.93 4.01 -4.97
CA PHE A 110 4.02 4.65 -4.01
C PHE A 110 4.34 6.14 -3.86
N TYR A 111 5.61 6.49 -3.61
CA TYR A 111 6.01 7.89 -3.54
C TYR A 111 5.70 8.67 -4.82
N ARG A 112 5.94 8.09 -6.00
CA ARG A 112 5.64 8.75 -7.28
C ARG A 112 4.16 9.02 -7.48
N TRP A 113 3.29 8.09 -7.05
CA TRP A 113 1.83 8.24 -7.18
C TRP A 113 1.27 9.30 -6.24
N TYR A 114 1.79 9.36 -5.02
CA TYR A 114 1.26 10.20 -3.94
C TYR A 114 2.24 11.29 -3.49
N LYS A 115 3.20 11.66 -4.37
CA LYS A 115 4.25 12.64 -4.05
C LYS A 115 3.69 13.94 -3.47
N LYS A 116 2.66 14.50 -4.12
CA LYS A 116 2.03 15.77 -3.69
C LYS A 116 1.50 15.68 -2.24
N ASP A 117 0.80 14.60 -1.93
CA ASP A 117 0.18 14.41 -0.61
C ASP A 117 1.22 14.08 0.46
N ILE A 118 2.23 13.27 0.10
CA ILE A 118 3.34 12.93 1.01
C ILE A 118 4.17 14.17 1.32
N ASP A 119 4.53 14.98 0.32
CA ASP A 119 5.35 16.18 0.52
C ASP A 119 4.59 17.24 1.31
N ALA A 120 3.27 17.35 1.16
CA ALA A 120 2.42 18.27 1.92
C ALA A 120 2.19 17.83 3.37
N SER A 121 2.48 16.58 3.72
CA SER A 121 2.29 16.08 5.09
C SER A 121 3.38 16.58 6.02
N ASN A 122 3.01 16.97 7.25
CA ASN A 122 3.95 17.32 8.34
C ASN A 122 4.55 16.09 9.05
N ALA A 123 4.12 14.87 8.72
CA ALA A 123 4.65 13.65 9.31
C ALA A 123 6.12 13.43 8.95
N VAL A 124 6.88 12.80 9.86
CA VAL A 124 8.23 12.33 9.56
C VAL A 124 8.15 11.18 8.56
N LYS A 125 8.89 11.25 7.49
CA LYS A 125 8.82 10.36 6.34
C LYS A 125 10.00 9.39 6.32
N TYR A 126 9.74 8.08 6.33
CA TYR A 126 10.79 7.06 6.26
C TYR A 126 10.56 6.09 5.09
N THR A 127 11.66 5.65 4.49
CA THR A 127 11.66 4.58 3.48
C THR A 127 13.00 3.83 3.48
N ILE A 128 13.00 2.58 3.00
CA ILE A 128 14.22 1.80 2.72
C ILE A 128 14.51 1.71 1.21
N ASN A 129 13.73 2.38 0.39
CA ASN A 129 13.84 2.29 -1.07
C ASN A 129 14.47 3.55 -1.65
N SER A 130 15.63 3.44 -2.27
CA SER A 130 16.35 4.56 -2.90
C SER A 130 15.91 4.88 -4.34
N GLY A 131 14.89 4.19 -4.85
CA GLY A 131 14.50 4.22 -6.28
C GLY A 131 13.60 5.38 -6.72
N ALA A 132 13.42 6.44 -5.91
CA ALA A 132 12.67 7.64 -6.28
C ALA A 132 13.46 8.92 -5.97
N PRO A 133 13.17 10.04 -6.65
CA PRO A 133 13.77 11.33 -6.37
C PRO A 133 13.06 11.98 -5.17
N TYR A 134 13.39 11.51 -3.98
CA TYR A 134 12.82 12.02 -2.73
C TYR A 134 13.23 13.47 -2.46
N THR A 135 12.37 14.20 -1.76
CA THR A 135 12.67 15.49 -1.14
C THR A 135 13.62 15.30 0.06
N ASN A 136 14.28 16.35 0.51
CA ASN A 136 15.30 16.28 1.56
C ASN A 136 14.73 15.90 2.94
N ASP A 137 13.42 16.02 3.15
CA ASP A 137 12.71 15.65 4.37
C ASP A 137 12.38 14.15 4.46
N VAL A 138 12.55 13.40 3.36
CA VAL A 138 12.40 11.94 3.37
C VAL A 138 13.68 11.27 3.88
N ARG A 139 13.55 10.61 5.01
CA ARG A 139 14.64 9.89 5.68
C ARG A 139 14.82 8.52 5.06
N LEU A 140 15.90 8.36 4.30
CA LEU A 140 16.26 7.09 3.70
C LEU A 140 17.02 6.24 4.72
N LEU A 141 16.52 5.03 5.00
CA LEU A 141 17.20 4.02 5.82
C LEU A 141 17.77 2.91 4.94
N LYS A 142 18.76 2.19 5.45
CA LYS A 142 19.28 1.01 4.75
C LYS A 142 18.24 -0.11 4.73
N LYS A 143 18.15 -0.82 3.62
CA LYS A 143 17.46 -2.09 3.56
C LYS A 143 18.34 -3.13 4.25
N GLY A 144 17.96 -3.53 5.46
CA GLY A 144 18.67 -4.48 6.30
C GLY A 144 18.34 -5.94 5.99
N ILE A 145 18.39 -6.78 7.03
CA ILE A 145 18.11 -8.22 6.94
C ILE A 145 16.67 -8.50 6.49
N ARG A 146 16.46 -9.68 5.93
CA ARG A 146 15.11 -10.09 5.50
C ARG A 146 14.24 -10.51 6.68
N HIS A 147 14.78 -11.29 7.59
CA HIS A 147 14.08 -11.86 8.75
C HIS A 147 14.76 -11.44 10.04
N GLY A 148 14.02 -11.40 11.15
CA GLY A 148 14.51 -10.97 12.45
C GLY A 148 14.27 -9.48 12.72
N LEU A 149 15.06 -8.89 13.60
CA LEU A 149 14.97 -7.50 14.03
C LEU A 149 16.32 -6.80 13.80
N GLU A 150 16.32 -5.75 12.97
CA GLU A 150 17.49 -4.86 12.90
C GLU A 150 17.57 -4.02 14.17
N THR A 151 18.77 -3.96 14.74
CA THR A 151 19.06 -3.15 15.93
C THR A 151 19.90 -1.91 15.61
N ASP A 152 20.55 -1.84 14.43
CA ASP A 152 21.12 -0.59 13.90
C ASP A 152 19.99 0.35 13.48
N ASN A 153 19.87 1.51 14.14
CA ASN A 153 18.83 2.49 13.87
C ASN A 153 18.91 3.17 12.50
N ARG A 154 19.88 2.80 11.66
CA ARG A 154 20.03 3.25 10.28
C ARG A 154 19.49 2.25 9.27
N SER A 155 19.04 1.08 9.72
CA SER A 155 18.54 0.01 8.86
C SER A 155 17.23 -0.58 9.38
N LEU A 156 16.46 -1.21 8.47
CA LEU A 156 15.24 -1.94 8.82
C LEU A 156 15.25 -3.34 8.24
N ALA A 157 14.92 -4.32 9.07
CA ALA A 157 14.50 -5.63 8.60
C ALA A 157 13.18 -5.49 7.81
N HIS A 158 13.05 -6.21 6.68
CA HIS A 158 12.01 -5.85 5.73
C HIS A 158 10.93 -6.91 5.47
N GLY A 159 11.18 -8.19 5.76
CA GLY A 159 10.21 -9.29 5.58
C GLY A 159 9.52 -9.31 4.21
N ASP A 160 10.10 -8.65 3.21
CA ASP A 160 9.54 -8.42 1.88
C ASP A 160 8.19 -7.66 1.84
N ASN A 161 7.81 -7.01 2.92
CA ASN A 161 6.59 -6.17 2.98
C ASN A 161 6.75 -4.95 3.88
N SER A 162 5.95 -3.92 3.61
CA SER A 162 6.01 -2.66 4.36
C SER A 162 5.56 -2.80 5.81
N GLY A 163 4.65 -3.73 6.11
CA GLY A 163 4.15 -3.95 7.46
C GLY A 163 5.23 -4.47 8.40
N TYR A 164 6.02 -5.43 7.92
CA TYR A 164 7.15 -5.97 8.68
C TYR A 164 8.18 -4.88 9.02
N ALA A 165 8.60 -4.12 8.01
CA ALA A 165 9.58 -3.06 8.21
C ALA A 165 9.05 -1.91 9.09
N ALA A 166 7.75 -1.61 9.04
CA ALA A 166 7.13 -0.62 9.93
C ALA A 166 7.10 -1.08 11.40
N ILE A 167 7.00 -2.39 11.67
CA ILE A 167 7.14 -2.94 13.02
C ILE A 167 8.58 -2.73 13.52
N ASN A 168 9.60 -2.99 12.68
CA ASN A 168 10.98 -2.69 13.04
C ASN A 168 11.22 -1.19 13.25
N LEU A 169 10.60 -0.34 12.43
CA LEU A 169 10.65 1.12 12.61
C LEU A 169 10.03 1.54 13.94
N ALA A 170 8.90 0.93 14.36
CA ALA A 170 8.28 1.20 15.66
C ALA A 170 9.25 0.87 16.82
N TYR A 171 10.01 -0.22 16.71
CA TYR A 171 11.07 -0.54 17.66
C TYR A 171 12.12 0.57 17.75
N HIS A 172 12.67 1.02 16.62
CA HIS A 172 13.66 2.10 16.61
C HIS A 172 13.12 3.45 17.09
N LEU A 173 11.83 3.70 16.86
CA LEU A 173 11.14 4.89 17.39
C LEU A 173 10.93 4.85 18.92
N GLY A 174 11.26 3.72 19.56
CA GLY A 174 11.24 3.55 21.02
C GLY A 174 9.94 3.01 21.59
N ALA A 175 9.12 2.33 20.76
CA ALA A 175 7.89 1.69 21.22
C ALA A 175 8.19 0.63 22.29
N THR A 176 7.42 0.62 23.37
CA THR A 176 7.38 -0.48 24.36
C THR A 176 6.21 -1.41 24.14
N ARG A 177 5.21 -0.94 23.38
CA ARG A 177 4.06 -1.70 22.94
C ARG A 177 3.71 -1.31 21.51
N ILE A 178 3.37 -2.29 20.68
CA ILE A 178 2.98 -2.09 19.28
C ILE A 178 1.58 -2.65 19.08
N VAL A 179 0.70 -1.88 18.46
CA VAL A 179 -0.65 -2.29 18.09
C VAL A 179 -0.76 -2.26 16.57
N LEU A 180 -1.12 -3.39 15.98
CA LEU A 180 -1.28 -3.54 14.54
C LEU A 180 -2.76 -3.39 14.18
N LEU A 181 -3.09 -2.45 13.29
CA LEU A 181 -4.41 -2.27 12.73
C LEU A 181 -4.35 -2.43 11.20
N GLY A 182 -5.30 -3.15 10.60
CA GLY A 182 -5.30 -3.40 9.16
C GLY A 182 -4.20 -4.35 8.68
N PHE A 183 -3.78 -5.29 9.53
CA PHE A 183 -2.82 -6.35 9.22
C PHE A 183 -3.53 -7.67 8.91
N ASP A 184 -4.50 -7.65 8.03
CA ASP A 184 -5.33 -8.80 7.66
C ASP A 184 -4.54 -9.90 6.95
N MET A 185 -3.53 -9.54 6.15
CA MET A 185 -2.58 -10.42 5.46
C MET A 185 -3.22 -11.52 4.61
N GLY A 186 -4.28 -11.21 3.91
CA GLY A 186 -4.95 -12.19 3.03
C GLY A 186 -6.17 -11.61 2.35
N GLY A 187 -6.61 -10.46 2.80
CA GLY A 187 -7.82 -9.81 2.28
C GLY A 187 -9.11 -10.46 2.79
N ASN A 188 -10.22 -9.86 2.45
CA ASN A 188 -11.56 -10.37 2.72
C ASN A 188 -12.30 -10.47 1.38
N GLY A 189 -12.39 -11.66 0.82
CA GLY A 189 -12.94 -11.86 -0.52
C GLY A 189 -12.11 -11.12 -1.58
N ASN A 190 -12.77 -10.32 -2.42
CA ASN A 190 -12.11 -9.55 -3.49
C ASN A 190 -11.46 -8.25 -3.01
N LYS A 191 -11.68 -7.82 -1.77
CA LYS A 191 -11.08 -6.60 -1.21
C LYS A 191 -9.77 -6.91 -0.50
N THR A 192 -8.68 -6.29 -0.96
CA THR A 192 -7.35 -6.40 -0.36
C THR A 192 -7.02 -5.23 0.56
N HIS A 193 -7.75 -4.10 0.44
CA HIS A 193 -7.52 -2.87 1.20
C HIS A 193 -8.85 -2.23 1.63
N PHE A 194 -8.81 -1.42 2.70
CA PHE A 194 -9.96 -0.61 3.13
C PHE A 194 -10.20 0.60 2.21
N HIS A 195 -9.20 1.02 1.45
CA HIS A 195 -9.25 2.13 0.48
C HIS A 195 -9.37 1.60 -0.96
N ASP A 196 -9.51 2.50 -1.94
CA ASP A 196 -9.72 2.18 -3.36
C ASP A 196 -8.55 1.46 -4.08
N GLY A 197 -7.54 1.06 -3.32
CA GLY A 197 -6.38 0.35 -3.86
C GLY A 197 -5.31 1.30 -4.44
N TYR A 198 -4.49 0.73 -5.30
CA TYR A 198 -3.37 1.39 -5.97
C TYR A 198 -3.55 1.27 -7.49
N PRO A 199 -2.91 2.13 -8.31
CA PRO A 199 -2.98 2.03 -9.77
C PRO A 199 -2.17 0.83 -10.33
N VAL A 200 -2.28 -0.32 -9.69
CA VAL A 200 -1.67 -1.61 -10.06
C VAL A 200 -2.57 -2.74 -9.58
N ASN A 201 -2.40 -3.91 -10.17
CA ASN A 201 -3.14 -5.09 -9.76
C ASN A 201 -2.88 -5.42 -8.28
N PRO A 202 -3.91 -5.84 -7.52
CA PRO A 202 -3.77 -6.29 -6.15
C PRO A 202 -2.74 -7.41 -6.01
N THR A 203 -2.06 -7.44 -4.87
CA THR A 203 -1.17 -8.55 -4.50
C THR A 203 -2.00 -9.84 -4.37
N SER A 204 -1.57 -10.91 -5.03
CA SER A 204 -2.29 -12.18 -4.99
C SER A 204 -2.26 -12.81 -3.59
N LYS A 205 -3.29 -13.58 -3.26
CA LYS A 205 -3.38 -14.34 -1.99
C LYS A 205 -2.14 -15.22 -1.77
N HIS A 206 -1.66 -15.88 -2.81
CA HIS A 206 -0.45 -16.72 -2.75
C HIS A 206 0.80 -15.96 -2.25
N ILE A 207 0.99 -14.70 -2.69
CA ILE A 207 2.12 -13.87 -2.22
C ILE A 207 1.97 -13.54 -0.72
N TYR A 208 0.74 -13.23 -0.27
CA TYR A 208 0.50 -13.04 1.16
C TYR A 208 0.88 -14.28 1.96
N GLU A 209 0.36 -15.45 1.59
CA GLU A 209 0.55 -16.70 2.32
C GLU A 209 2.01 -17.19 2.29
N LYS A 210 2.63 -17.23 1.10
CA LYS A 210 3.94 -17.86 0.91
C LYS A 210 5.13 -16.94 1.13
N ARG A 211 4.91 -15.63 1.16
CA ARG A 211 6.02 -14.68 1.24
C ARG A 211 5.90 -13.71 2.41
N PHE A 212 4.72 -13.11 2.63
CA PHE A 212 4.58 -12.09 3.67
C PHE A 212 4.34 -12.70 5.04
N VAL A 213 3.30 -13.53 5.18
CA VAL A 213 2.90 -14.11 6.48
C VAL A 213 4.03 -14.90 7.13
N VAL A 214 4.74 -15.68 6.36
CA VAL A 214 5.84 -16.55 6.85
C VAL A 214 7.03 -15.80 7.45
N SER A 215 7.15 -14.51 7.19
CA SER A 215 8.23 -13.68 7.73
C SER A 215 7.97 -13.23 9.17
N PHE A 216 6.70 -12.94 9.54
CA PHE A 216 6.36 -12.29 10.81
C PHE A 216 6.75 -13.05 12.08
N PRO A 217 6.74 -14.38 12.15
CA PRO A 217 7.19 -15.11 13.35
C PRO A 217 8.61 -14.71 13.78
N HIS A 218 9.52 -14.45 12.83
CA HIS A 218 10.90 -14.09 13.14
C HIS A 218 11.01 -12.74 13.89
N ILE A 219 10.28 -11.71 13.46
CA ILE A 219 10.32 -10.43 14.18
C ILE A 219 9.53 -10.49 15.50
N ALA A 220 8.46 -11.31 15.55
CA ALA A 220 7.67 -11.50 16.77
C ALA A 220 8.52 -12.08 17.90
N GLU A 221 9.34 -13.09 17.58
CA GLU A 221 10.25 -13.71 18.53
C GLU A 221 11.30 -12.73 19.06
N GLU A 222 11.94 -11.97 18.15
CA GLU A 222 12.97 -11.00 18.54
C GLU A 222 12.41 -9.87 19.40
N LEU A 223 11.23 -9.34 19.07
CA LEU A 223 10.56 -8.31 19.88
C LEU A 223 10.16 -8.84 21.25
N LYS A 224 9.72 -10.12 21.34
CA LYS A 224 9.44 -10.77 22.62
C LYS A 224 10.68 -10.86 23.49
N LYS A 225 11.85 -11.24 22.93
CA LYS A 225 13.16 -11.25 23.63
C LYS A 225 13.53 -9.85 24.15
N LYS A 226 13.11 -8.77 23.46
CA LYS A 226 13.32 -7.38 23.89
C LYS A 226 12.25 -6.86 24.87
N GLY A 227 11.31 -7.70 25.31
CA GLY A 227 10.23 -7.31 26.22
C GLY A 227 9.14 -6.44 25.56
N ILE A 228 9.11 -6.32 24.22
CA ILE A 228 8.14 -5.51 23.49
C ILE A 228 6.89 -6.34 23.20
N LYS A 229 5.74 -5.86 23.66
CA LYS A 229 4.45 -6.50 23.43
C LYS A 229 3.87 -6.05 22.09
N VAL A 230 3.51 -7.00 21.24
CA VAL A 230 2.84 -6.73 19.96
C VAL A 230 1.45 -7.33 19.97
N TYR A 231 0.44 -6.50 19.71
CA TYR A 231 -0.96 -6.88 19.60
C TYR A 231 -1.45 -6.70 18.16
N ASN A 232 -2.25 -7.65 17.69
CA ASN A 232 -2.91 -7.53 16.40
C ASN A 232 -4.42 -7.38 16.62
N ALA A 233 -4.95 -6.19 16.29
CA ALA A 233 -6.38 -5.89 16.40
C ALA A 233 -7.10 -6.01 15.04
N SER A 234 -6.49 -6.65 14.05
CA SER A 234 -7.17 -7.04 12.81
C SER A 234 -7.82 -8.40 13.02
N GLU A 235 -9.12 -8.40 13.27
CA GLU A 235 -9.89 -9.59 13.68
C GLU A 235 -9.68 -10.80 12.77
N ARG A 236 -9.73 -10.57 11.44
CA ARG A 236 -9.61 -11.61 10.40
C ARG A 236 -8.17 -11.87 9.94
N SER A 237 -7.20 -11.39 10.70
CA SER A 237 -5.80 -11.55 10.34
C SER A 237 -5.36 -13.01 10.29
N THR A 238 -4.61 -13.37 9.27
CA THR A 238 -3.93 -14.67 9.15
C THR A 238 -2.64 -14.74 9.97
N LEU A 239 -2.19 -13.62 10.57
CA LEU A 239 -1.03 -13.61 11.45
C LEU A 239 -1.39 -14.22 12.81
N THR A 240 -0.75 -15.34 13.15
CA THR A 240 -0.94 -16.06 14.42
C THR A 240 0.18 -15.82 15.43
N CYS A 241 1.28 -15.18 15.00
CA CYS A 241 2.47 -14.95 15.84
C CYS A 241 2.32 -13.77 16.82
N PHE A 242 1.28 -12.96 16.72
CA PHE A 242 1.00 -11.84 17.62
C PHE A 242 -0.28 -12.10 18.42
N THR A 243 -0.32 -11.59 19.65
CA THR A 243 -1.52 -11.67 20.50
C THR A 243 -2.68 -10.92 19.85
N LYS A 244 -3.77 -11.61 19.56
CA LYS A 244 -4.99 -10.99 19.05
C LYS A 244 -5.77 -10.31 20.16
N ILE A 245 -6.28 -9.11 19.89
CA ILE A 245 -7.15 -8.35 20.78
C ILE A 245 -8.28 -7.72 19.95
N SER A 246 -9.38 -7.37 20.61
CA SER A 246 -10.45 -6.61 19.95
C SER A 246 -9.97 -5.20 19.60
N LEU A 247 -10.61 -4.60 18.58
CA LEU A 247 -10.34 -3.22 18.19
C LEU A 247 -10.58 -2.26 19.35
N GLU A 248 -11.69 -2.43 20.08
CA GLU A 248 -12.03 -1.63 21.26
C GLU A 248 -10.92 -1.69 22.32
N LYS A 249 -10.52 -2.90 22.73
CA LYS A 249 -9.43 -3.10 23.68
C LYS A 249 -8.12 -2.49 23.18
N SER A 250 -7.87 -2.51 21.89
CA SER A 250 -6.66 -1.92 21.32
C SER A 250 -6.61 -0.40 21.49
N LEU A 251 -7.74 0.27 21.38
CA LEU A 251 -7.87 1.73 21.52
C LEU A 251 -7.78 2.20 22.97
N SER A 252 -7.95 1.34 23.96
CA SER A 252 -7.78 1.65 25.38
C SER A 252 -6.34 1.48 25.88
N LEU A 253 -5.41 1.00 25.02
CA LEU A 253 -3.97 0.87 25.33
C LEU A 253 -3.24 2.20 25.09
#